data_507005589d7bc6075d52a2cf224004b0
#
_entry.id   507005589d7bc6075d52a2cf224004b0
#
_cell.length_a   1.000
_cell.length_b   1.000
_cell.length_c   1.000
_cell.angle_alpha   90.00
_cell.angle_beta   90.00
_cell.angle_gamma   90.00
#
_symmetry.space_group_name_H-M   'P 1'
#
loop_
_entity.id
_entity.type
_entity.pdbx_description
1 polymer ?
#
loop_
_entity_poly.entity_id
_entity_poly.type
_entity_poly.pdbx_seq_one_letter_code
_entity_poly.pdbx_strand_id
1 'polypeptide(L)'
;MIKQIRRVSIIGMGALGIMYGYFLSKSLKDIKLTFVADRERQKAYEKEGIFFNDKRQDFHFMAPDEKPEEPAELFIFAVKGTALDRAIEDARNQIGPDTVIISVLNGLTSEELISKAFGGSNVLYCEVEGTDATRTGHSVRCSHGGKIVVGIPAD
;
A
#
# COMPACT_ATOMS: atom_id res chain seq x y z
N MET A 1 -19.17 17.40 2.86
CA MET A 1 -18.10 17.64 1.87
C MET A 1 -17.26 16.37 1.77
N ILE A 2 -17.10 15.81 0.59
CA ILE A 2 -16.24 14.64 0.37
C ILE A 2 -14.79 15.12 0.41
N LYS A 3 -14.02 14.66 1.39
CA LYS A 3 -12.59 14.97 1.48
C LYS A 3 -11.83 14.16 0.43
N GLN A 4 -11.12 14.83 -0.45
CA GLN A 4 -10.26 14.16 -1.43
C GLN A 4 -8.99 13.64 -0.75
N ILE A 5 -8.65 12.37 -0.95
CA ILE A 5 -7.40 11.77 -0.49
C ILE A 5 -6.26 12.30 -1.35
N ARG A 6 -5.22 12.82 -0.70
CA ARG A 6 -4.00 13.35 -1.35
C ARG A 6 -2.71 12.71 -0.87
N ARG A 7 -2.70 12.13 0.34
CA ARG A 7 -1.53 11.45 0.89
C ARG A 7 -1.83 9.96 1.04
N VAL A 8 -1.14 9.16 0.25
CA VAL A 8 -1.25 7.69 0.27
C VAL A 8 0.09 7.09 0.60
N SER A 9 0.10 6.15 1.53
CA SER A 9 1.27 5.32 1.81
C SER A 9 0.96 3.86 1.54
N ILE A 10 1.91 3.15 0.97
CA ILE A 10 1.82 1.73 0.66
C ILE A 10 3.00 1.02 1.32
N ILE A 11 2.73 -0.09 2.01
CA ILE A 11 3.78 -1.02 2.45
C ILE A 11 3.65 -2.34 1.71
N GLY A 12 4.74 -2.76 1.07
CA GLY A 12 4.80 -3.95 0.24
C GLY A 12 5.01 -3.64 -1.24
N MET A 13 6.09 -4.19 -1.80
CA MET A 13 6.49 -4.03 -3.19
C MET A 13 6.25 -5.31 -4.00
N GLY A 14 5.15 -6.01 -3.68
CA GLY A 14 4.65 -7.13 -4.45
C GLY A 14 3.90 -6.70 -5.72
N ALA A 15 3.27 -7.65 -6.40
CA ALA A 15 2.51 -7.36 -7.62
C ALA A 15 1.43 -6.30 -7.39
N LEU A 16 0.63 -6.44 -6.32
CA LEU A 16 -0.45 -5.50 -6.02
C LEU A 16 0.06 -4.14 -5.56
N GLY A 17 1.08 -4.10 -4.69
CA GLY A 17 1.65 -2.83 -4.22
C GLY A 17 2.19 -1.97 -5.36
N ILE A 18 2.95 -2.56 -6.26
CA ILE A 18 3.49 -1.86 -7.45
C ILE A 18 2.36 -1.46 -8.39
N MET A 19 1.38 -2.33 -8.64
CA MET A 19 0.23 -2.04 -9.49
C MET A 19 -0.58 -0.85 -8.98
N TYR A 20 -0.95 -0.85 -7.69
CA TYR A 20 -1.70 0.27 -7.10
C TYR A 20 -0.88 1.55 -7.03
N GLY A 21 0.41 1.45 -6.74
CA GLY A 21 1.33 2.59 -6.81
C GLY A 21 1.33 3.23 -8.19
N TYR A 22 1.41 2.41 -9.23
CA TYR A 22 1.33 2.89 -10.61
C TYR A 22 0.00 3.57 -10.90
N PHE A 23 -1.14 2.92 -10.65
CA PHE A 23 -2.45 3.48 -10.95
C PHE A 23 -2.72 4.77 -10.19
N LEU A 24 -2.42 4.82 -8.90
CA LEU A 24 -2.60 6.02 -8.09
C LEU A 24 -1.74 7.18 -8.60
N SER A 25 -0.47 6.91 -8.92
CA SER A 25 0.44 7.96 -9.42
C SER A 25 0.05 8.52 -10.79
N LYS A 26 -0.66 7.76 -11.61
CA LYS A 26 -1.10 8.18 -12.95
C LYS A 26 -2.50 8.78 -12.98
N SER A 27 -3.39 8.32 -12.09
CA SER A 27 -4.81 8.72 -12.11
C SER A 27 -5.09 9.98 -11.32
N LEU A 28 -4.26 10.32 -10.33
CA LEU A 28 -4.47 11.43 -9.41
C LEU A 28 -3.31 12.44 -9.51
N LYS A 29 -3.59 13.60 -10.09
CA LYS A 29 -2.55 14.61 -10.41
C LYS A 29 -1.82 15.19 -9.18
N ASP A 30 -2.48 15.27 -8.03
CA ASP A 30 -1.96 15.93 -6.84
C ASP A 30 -1.74 14.96 -5.67
N ILE A 31 -1.54 13.68 -5.97
CA ILE A 31 -1.32 12.68 -4.95
C ILE A 31 0.15 12.63 -4.52
N LYS A 32 0.38 12.67 -3.22
CA LYS A 32 1.66 12.33 -2.61
C LYS A 32 1.65 10.85 -2.27
N LEU A 33 2.31 10.05 -3.09
CA LEU A 33 2.44 8.61 -2.90
C LEU A 33 3.79 8.29 -2.27
N THR A 34 3.78 7.54 -1.18
CA THR A 34 4.98 7.09 -0.47
C THR A 34 4.95 5.58 -0.28
N PHE A 35 6.04 4.90 -0.62
CA PHE A 35 6.25 3.50 -0.23
C PHE A 35 7.08 3.43 1.04
N VAL A 36 6.64 2.61 2.00
CA VAL A 36 7.42 2.31 3.20
C VAL A 36 8.31 1.11 2.93
N ALA A 37 9.61 1.31 2.99
CA ALA A 37 10.62 0.26 2.81
C ALA A 37 11.88 0.60 3.60
N ASP A 38 12.53 -0.43 4.17
CA ASP A 38 13.83 -0.24 4.81
C ASP A 38 14.89 0.27 3.83
N ARG A 39 15.96 0.88 4.36
CA ARG A 39 17.00 1.53 3.54
C ARG A 39 17.76 0.56 2.63
N GLU A 40 17.89 -0.68 3.03
CA GLU A 40 18.56 -1.71 2.21
C GLU A 40 17.71 -2.02 0.97
N ARG A 41 16.41 -2.21 1.14
CA ARG A 41 15.47 -2.41 0.03
C ARG A 41 15.39 -1.17 -0.87
N GLN A 42 15.36 0.03 -0.30
CA GLN A 42 15.38 1.27 -1.08
C GLN A 42 16.59 1.32 -2.01
N LYS A 43 17.81 1.02 -1.51
CA LYS A 43 19.04 0.97 -2.33
C LYS A 43 18.96 -0.07 -3.46
N ALA A 44 18.39 -1.23 -3.17
CA ALA A 44 18.17 -2.25 -4.20
C ALA A 44 17.21 -1.77 -5.29
N TYR A 45 16.11 -1.12 -4.92
CA TYR A 45 15.15 -0.57 -5.88
C TYR A 45 15.74 0.59 -6.71
N GLU A 46 16.53 1.44 -6.12
CA GLU A 46 17.25 2.51 -6.85
C GLU A 46 18.22 1.93 -7.88
N LYS A 47 18.99 0.91 -7.49
CA LYS A 47 19.98 0.28 -8.34
C LYS A 47 19.36 -0.54 -9.48
N GLU A 48 18.40 -1.39 -9.16
CA GLU A 48 17.82 -2.35 -10.10
C GLU A 48 16.59 -1.78 -10.85
N GLY A 49 15.95 -0.77 -10.28
CA GLY A 49 14.70 -0.20 -10.80
C GLY A 49 13.47 -1.03 -10.43
N ILE A 50 12.32 -0.39 -10.56
CA ILE A 50 10.99 -1.01 -10.44
C ILE A 50 10.26 -0.77 -11.75
N PHE A 51 9.66 -1.80 -12.31
CA PHE A 51 9.02 -1.72 -13.62
C PHE A 51 7.57 -2.19 -13.54
N PHE A 52 6.70 -1.45 -14.23
CA PHE A 52 5.31 -1.84 -14.44
C PHE A 52 5.02 -1.83 -15.96
N ASN A 53 4.66 -3.00 -16.51
CA ASN A 53 4.49 -3.19 -17.94
C ASN A 53 5.66 -2.62 -18.76
N ASP A 54 6.88 -3.00 -18.37
CA ASP A 54 8.17 -2.61 -18.97
C ASP A 54 8.54 -1.12 -18.83
N LYS A 55 7.77 -0.33 -18.10
CA LYS A 55 8.08 1.06 -17.82
C LYS A 55 8.63 1.24 -16.43
N ARG A 56 9.83 1.86 -16.33
CA ARG A 56 10.43 2.19 -15.05
C ARG A 56 9.54 3.17 -14.27
N GLN A 57 9.36 2.87 -12.99
CA GLN A 57 8.62 3.70 -12.06
C GLN A 57 9.59 4.43 -11.13
N ASP A 58 9.30 5.70 -10.91
CA ASP A 58 10.04 6.55 -9.97
C ASP A 58 9.17 6.80 -8.74
N PHE A 59 9.22 5.86 -7.79
CA PHE A 59 8.46 5.94 -6.55
C PHE A 59 9.25 6.64 -5.45
N HIS A 60 8.56 7.39 -4.61
CA HIS A 60 9.12 7.96 -3.39
C HIS A 60 9.07 6.95 -2.25
N PHE A 61 10.16 6.84 -1.50
CA PHE A 61 10.29 5.93 -0.36
C PHE A 61 10.53 6.69 0.94
N MET A 62 10.01 6.13 2.04
CA MET A 62 10.40 6.48 3.40
C MET A 62 10.74 5.21 4.17
N ALA A 63 11.78 5.29 5.00
CA ALA A 63 12.12 4.19 5.91
C ALA A 63 11.14 4.14 7.09
N PRO A 64 10.97 2.97 7.74
CA PRO A 64 10.04 2.83 8.88
C PRO A 64 10.30 3.76 10.05
N ASP A 65 11.55 4.15 10.27
CA ASP A 65 11.97 5.06 11.35
C ASP A 65 11.83 6.55 10.99
N GLU A 66 11.51 6.87 9.73
CA GLU A 66 11.24 8.23 9.29
C GLU A 66 9.77 8.59 9.58
N LYS A 67 9.56 9.82 10.03
CA LYS A 67 8.24 10.34 10.29
C LYS A 67 7.87 11.38 9.24
N PRO A 68 6.74 11.21 8.53
CA PRO A 68 6.27 12.25 7.60
C PRO A 68 5.82 13.50 8.36
N GLU A 69 5.78 14.64 7.68
CA GLU A 69 5.23 15.90 8.23
C GLU A 69 3.76 15.73 8.64
N GLU A 70 3.00 15.01 7.83
CA GLU A 70 1.61 14.66 8.10
C GLU A 70 1.39 13.16 7.83
N PRO A 71 0.58 12.47 8.66
CA PRO A 71 0.23 11.07 8.41
C PRO A 71 -0.44 10.85 7.06
N ALA A 72 -0.39 9.62 6.57
CA ALA A 72 -1.16 9.21 5.40
C ALA A 72 -2.67 9.41 5.64
N GLU A 73 -3.39 9.80 4.61
CA GLU A 73 -4.87 9.82 4.62
C GLU A 73 -5.43 8.44 4.25
N LEU A 74 -4.71 7.71 3.39
CA LEU A 74 -4.96 6.30 3.08
C LEU A 74 -3.67 5.50 3.23
N PHE A 75 -3.72 4.42 3.98
CA PHE A 75 -2.61 3.47 4.10
C PHE A 75 -3.02 2.11 3.54
N ILE A 76 -2.19 1.55 2.66
CA ILE A 76 -2.44 0.28 1.99
C ILE A 76 -1.40 -0.75 2.41
N PHE A 77 -1.85 -1.83 3.06
CA PHE A 77 -1.03 -3.02 3.31
C PHE A 77 -1.09 -3.93 2.08
N ALA A 78 0.05 -4.14 1.42
CA ALA A 78 0.20 -4.96 0.22
C ALA A 78 1.36 -5.96 0.34
N VAL A 79 1.60 -6.46 1.56
CA VAL A 79 2.61 -7.47 1.86
C VAL A 79 2.02 -8.88 1.80
N LYS A 80 2.86 -9.91 1.83
CA LYS A 80 2.41 -11.29 2.09
C LYS A 80 2.04 -11.46 3.55
N GLY A 81 1.11 -12.39 3.85
CA GLY A 81 0.64 -12.65 5.21
C GLY A 81 1.76 -12.93 6.21
N THR A 82 2.81 -13.64 5.79
CA THR A 82 4.01 -13.92 6.61
C THR A 82 4.82 -12.68 6.99
N ALA A 83 4.64 -11.57 6.30
CA ALA A 83 5.31 -10.30 6.57
C ALA A 83 4.41 -9.27 7.26
N LEU A 84 3.16 -9.62 7.56
CA LEU A 84 2.18 -8.66 8.07
C LEU A 84 2.55 -8.08 9.44
N ASP A 85 3.00 -8.91 10.39
CA ASP A 85 3.37 -8.44 11.73
C ASP A 85 4.48 -7.39 11.67
N ARG A 86 5.50 -7.64 10.85
CA ARG A 86 6.58 -6.68 10.63
C ARG A 86 6.08 -5.42 9.93
N ALA A 87 5.21 -5.57 8.93
CA ALA A 87 4.65 -4.45 8.20
C ALA A 87 3.79 -3.55 9.11
N ILE A 88 3.06 -4.10 10.07
CA ILE A 88 2.31 -3.34 11.07
C ILE A 88 3.26 -2.45 11.89
N GLU A 89 4.37 -2.98 12.37
CA GLU A 89 5.37 -2.20 13.11
C GLU A 89 6.01 -1.12 12.22
N ASP A 90 6.39 -1.47 10.99
CA ASP A 90 7.02 -0.56 10.04
C ASP A 90 6.07 0.58 9.57
N ALA A 91 4.76 0.38 9.68
CA ALA A 91 3.74 1.36 9.27
C ALA A 91 3.45 2.44 10.33
N ARG A 92 3.86 2.24 11.58
CA ARG A 92 3.40 3.07 12.73
C ARG A 92 3.60 4.57 12.53
N ASN A 93 4.73 4.99 11.96
CA ASN A 93 5.02 6.41 11.76
C ASN A 93 4.19 7.06 10.63
N GLN A 94 3.60 6.26 9.76
CA GLN A 94 2.79 6.74 8.63
C GLN A 94 1.31 6.87 8.96
N ILE A 95 0.85 6.19 10.02
CA ILE A 95 -0.56 6.07 10.37
C ILE A 95 -0.89 7.01 11.53
N GLY A 96 -1.86 7.87 11.32
CA GLY A 96 -2.43 8.76 12.33
C GLY A 96 -3.89 8.40 12.68
N PRO A 97 -4.51 9.17 13.58
CA PRO A 97 -5.85 8.86 14.07
C PRO A 97 -6.95 8.88 12.99
N ASP A 98 -6.76 9.67 11.94
CA ASP A 98 -7.72 9.83 10.85
C ASP A 98 -7.32 9.06 9.57
N THR A 99 -6.26 8.26 9.62
CA THR A 99 -5.82 7.46 8.48
C THR A 99 -6.81 6.35 8.18
N VAL A 100 -7.36 6.31 6.98
CA VAL A 100 -8.11 5.15 6.49
C VAL A 100 -7.13 4.05 6.11
N ILE A 101 -7.39 2.84 6.55
CA ILE A 101 -6.50 1.69 6.35
C ILE A 101 -7.23 0.60 5.57
N ILE A 102 -6.59 0.08 4.53
CA ILE A 102 -7.03 -1.09 3.80
C ILE A 102 -5.91 -2.12 3.69
N SER A 103 -6.29 -3.39 3.61
CA SER A 103 -5.38 -4.50 3.35
C SER A 103 -5.80 -5.18 2.05
N VAL A 104 -4.89 -5.28 1.11
CA VAL A 104 -5.12 -6.02 -0.15
C VAL A 104 -4.61 -7.46 -0.08
N LEU A 105 -4.35 -7.95 1.13
CA LEU A 105 -4.02 -9.35 1.37
C LEU A 105 -5.27 -10.24 1.18
N ASN A 106 -5.04 -11.47 0.76
CA ASN A 106 -6.11 -12.46 0.72
C ASN A 106 -6.51 -12.92 2.12
N GLY A 107 -7.80 -13.06 2.38
CA GLY A 107 -8.38 -13.53 3.64
C GLY A 107 -8.75 -12.39 4.61
N LEU A 108 -9.49 -12.71 5.65
CA LEU A 108 -10.06 -11.75 6.61
C LEU A 108 -9.18 -11.49 7.83
N THR A 109 -8.13 -12.28 8.04
CA THR A 109 -7.29 -12.21 9.25
C THR A 109 -6.44 -10.94 9.31
N SER A 110 -6.08 -10.37 8.16
CA SER A 110 -5.25 -9.16 8.10
C SER A 110 -5.93 -7.95 8.72
N GLU A 111 -7.20 -7.75 8.46
CA GLU A 111 -7.99 -6.62 9.00
C GLU A 111 -8.12 -6.72 10.53
N GLU A 112 -8.27 -7.93 11.07
CA GLU A 112 -8.32 -8.16 12.53
C GLU A 112 -7.00 -7.79 13.21
N LEU A 113 -5.87 -8.21 12.64
CA LEU A 113 -4.53 -7.91 13.18
C LEU A 113 -4.23 -6.42 13.08
N ILE A 114 -4.55 -5.79 11.97
CA ILE A 114 -4.37 -4.35 11.76
C ILE A 114 -5.27 -3.56 12.72
N SER A 115 -6.52 -3.98 12.90
CA SER A 115 -7.45 -3.34 13.83
C SER A 115 -6.99 -3.41 15.28
N LYS A 116 -6.36 -4.50 15.71
CA LYS A 116 -5.76 -4.60 17.05
C LYS A 116 -4.61 -3.62 17.23
N ALA A 117 -3.85 -3.34 16.16
CA ALA A 117 -2.67 -2.46 16.24
C ALA A 117 -3.02 -0.96 16.19
N PHE A 118 -4.03 -0.58 15.39
CA PHE A 118 -4.34 0.83 15.08
C PHE A 118 -5.74 1.27 15.51
N GLY A 119 -6.54 0.38 16.05
CA GLY A 119 -7.97 0.61 16.29
C GLY A 119 -8.82 0.27 15.06
N GLY A 120 -10.02 -0.25 15.29
CA GLY A 120 -10.86 -0.80 14.22
C GLY A 120 -11.68 0.23 13.45
N SER A 121 -11.83 1.46 13.98
CA SER A 121 -12.76 2.45 13.41
C SER A 121 -12.41 2.91 11.99
N ASN A 122 -11.13 2.89 11.63
CA ASN A 122 -10.61 3.37 10.35
C ASN A 122 -10.12 2.26 9.43
N VAL A 123 -10.25 1.00 9.83
CA VAL A 123 -9.89 -0.16 9.01
C VAL A 123 -11.11 -0.60 8.20
N LEU A 124 -11.00 -0.51 6.88
CA LEU A 124 -12.04 -0.99 5.98
C LEU A 124 -11.71 -2.41 5.52
N TYR A 125 -12.72 -3.26 5.45
CA TYR A 125 -12.59 -4.57 4.83
C TYR A 125 -12.44 -4.39 3.32
N CYS A 126 -11.52 -5.14 2.73
CA CYS A 126 -11.13 -4.96 1.34
C CYS A 126 -10.97 -6.31 0.65
N GLU A 127 -11.53 -6.41 -0.55
CA GLU A 127 -11.35 -7.56 -1.43
C GLU A 127 -10.89 -7.08 -2.82
N VAL A 128 -9.88 -7.74 -3.35
CA VAL A 128 -9.34 -7.49 -4.69
C VAL A 128 -9.81 -8.59 -5.62
N GLU A 129 -10.47 -8.21 -6.70
CA GLU A 129 -11.02 -9.14 -7.67
C GLU A 129 -10.55 -8.87 -9.09
N GLY A 130 -10.33 -9.92 -9.86
CA GLY A 130 -10.17 -9.85 -11.31
C GLY A 130 -8.84 -9.26 -11.79
N THR A 131 -7.83 -9.15 -10.93
CA THR A 131 -6.49 -8.73 -11.37
C THR A 131 -5.66 -9.92 -11.86
N ASP A 132 -4.85 -9.70 -12.88
CA ASP A 132 -3.86 -10.62 -13.41
C ASP A 132 -2.41 -10.18 -13.11
N ALA A 133 -2.23 -9.27 -12.17
CA ALA A 133 -0.92 -8.74 -11.81
C ALA A 133 0.04 -9.84 -11.37
N THR A 134 1.19 -9.95 -12.02
CA THR A 134 2.22 -10.94 -11.75
C THR A 134 3.58 -10.27 -11.63
N ARG A 135 4.32 -10.59 -10.56
CA ARG A 135 5.65 -10.08 -10.32
C ARG A 135 6.72 -11.10 -10.70
N THR A 136 7.75 -10.64 -11.41
CA THR A 136 9.00 -11.36 -11.68
C THR A 136 10.17 -10.42 -11.39
N GLY A 137 10.97 -10.75 -10.38
CA GLY A 137 12.05 -9.84 -9.93
C GLY A 137 11.48 -8.49 -9.45
N HIS A 138 11.90 -7.40 -10.06
CA HIS A 138 11.41 -6.04 -9.79
C HIS A 138 10.42 -5.54 -10.86
N SER A 139 9.90 -6.43 -11.68
CA SER A 139 8.94 -6.12 -12.74
C SER A 139 7.57 -6.71 -12.43
N VAL A 140 6.53 -5.92 -12.67
CA VAL A 140 5.13 -6.37 -12.62
C VAL A 140 4.51 -6.22 -14.00
N ARG A 141 3.83 -7.27 -14.44
CA ARG A 141 2.98 -7.26 -15.63
C ARG A 141 1.53 -7.36 -15.21
N CYS A 142 0.69 -6.57 -15.84
CA CYS A 142 -0.74 -6.54 -15.59
C CYS A 142 -1.48 -6.09 -16.84
N SER A 143 -2.41 -6.92 -17.32
CA SER A 143 -3.34 -6.56 -18.41
C SER A 143 -4.68 -6.08 -17.85
N HIS A 144 -5.11 -6.65 -16.72
CA HIS A 144 -6.37 -6.35 -16.04
C HIS A 144 -6.11 -5.97 -14.59
N GLY A 145 -6.32 -4.70 -14.26
CA GLY A 145 -6.14 -4.19 -12.90
C GLY A 145 -7.18 -4.68 -11.90
N GLY A 146 -8.30 -5.21 -12.41
CA GLY A 146 -9.38 -5.66 -11.55
C GLY A 146 -10.11 -4.51 -10.86
N LYS A 147 -10.72 -4.84 -9.72
CA LYS A 147 -11.40 -3.87 -8.86
C LYS A 147 -11.09 -4.13 -7.39
N ILE A 148 -11.17 -3.09 -6.60
CA ILE A 148 -11.21 -3.20 -5.13
C ILE A 148 -12.64 -2.99 -4.67
N VAL A 149 -13.14 -3.92 -3.88
CA VAL A 149 -14.39 -3.77 -3.15
C VAL A 149 -14.04 -3.46 -1.70
N VAL A 150 -14.56 -2.36 -1.17
CA VAL A 150 -14.34 -1.95 0.23
C VAL A 150 -15.66 -1.85 0.96
N GLY A 151 -15.65 -2.16 2.24
CA GLY A 151 -16.83 -2.10 3.09
C GLY A 151 -16.48 -1.98 4.56
N ILE A 152 -17.50 -1.72 5.36
CA ILE A 152 -17.44 -1.81 6.82
C ILE A 152 -18.09 -3.12 7.25
N PRO A 153 -17.64 -3.76 8.35
CA PRO A 153 -18.34 -4.93 8.89
C PRO A 153 -19.80 -4.58 9.17
N ALA A 154 -20.69 -5.49 8.87
CA ALA A 154 -22.06 -5.40 9.36
C ALA A 154 -22.06 -5.63 10.88
N ASP A 155 -22.79 -4.81 11.63
CA ASP A 155 -22.98 -4.97 13.07
C ASP A 155 -23.73 -6.29 13.40
#